data_7a79b832121073d8413ed97cae8c5260
#
_entry.id   7a79b832121073d8413ed97cae8c5260
#
_cell.length_a   1.000
_cell.length_b   1.000
_cell.length_c   1.000
_cell.angle_alpha   90.00
_cell.angle_beta   90.00
_cell.angle_gamma   90.00
#
_symmetry.space_group_name_H-M   'P 1'
#
loop_
_entity.id
_entity.type
_entity.pdbx_description
1 polymer ?
#
loop_
_entity_poly.entity_id
_entity_poly.type
_entity_poly.pdbx_seq_one_letter_code
_entity_poly.pdbx_strand_id
1 'polypeptide(L)'
;MNDVINPVKLKELEDKVDQFHHYMVCYKNADQNELKEQLDSLNRVILEEDQQLKQKLHYSKSEVAFRIGMAYEEVENIIRDLKKDLKRMSEASSLDEFDAEKAALLAEYMMDFAMQTSDYALL
;
A
#
# COMPACT_ATOMS: atom_id res chain seq x y z
N MET A 1 -19.36 4.67 15.03
CA MET A 1 -20.24 3.51 15.21
C MET A 1 -19.82 2.36 14.33
N ASN A 2 -19.60 1.18 14.93
CA ASN A 2 -18.89 0.09 14.27
C ASN A 2 -19.79 -1.05 13.80
N ASP A 3 -21.08 -0.91 13.99
CA ASP A 3 -22.07 -1.94 13.69
C ASP A 3 -22.13 -2.26 12.20
N VAL A 4 -21.66 -1.31 11.36
CA VAL A 4 -21.71 -1.44 9.90
C VAL A 4 -20.41 -1.98 9.32
N ILE A 5 -19.35 -2.14 10.13
CA ILE A 5 -18.09 -2.68 9.66
C ILE A 5 -18.21 -4.19 9.47
N ASN A 6 -17.99 -4.65 8.26
CA ASN A 6 -18.06 -6.06 7.93
C ASN A 6 -16.89 -6.82 8.56
N PRO A 7 -17.13 -7.83 9.42
CA PRO A 7 -16.07 -8.64 10.02
C PRO A 7 -15.14 -9.31 8.99
N VAL A 8 -15.67 -9.63 7.80
CA VAL A 8 -14.88 -10.19 6.71
C VAL A 8 -13.81 -9.21 6.26
N LYS A 9 -14.13 -7.91 6.20
CA LYS A 9 -13.15 -6.87 5.86
C LYS A 9 -12.04 -6.75 6.89
N LEU A 10 -12.37 -6.88 8.17
CA LEU A 10 -11.38 -6.88 9.24
C LEU A 10 -10.47 -8.09 9.13
N LYS A 11 -11.02 -9.25 8.79
CA LYS A 11 -10.23 -10.46 8.57
C LYS A 11 -9.30 -10.33 7.36
N GLU A 12 -9.77 -9.72 6.27
CA GLU A 12 -8.94 -9.42 5.10
C GLU A 12 -7.75 -8.53 5.48
N LEU A 13 -7.98 -7.53 6.32
CA LEU A 13 -6.91 -6.65 6.80
C LEU A 13 -5.90 -7.41 7.65
N GLU A 14 -6.34 -8.26 8.57
CA GLU A 14 -5.45 -9.13 9.35
C GLU A 14 -4.60 -10.01 8.46
N ASP A 15 -5.20 -10.63 7.44
CA ASP A 15 -4.50 -11.49 6.50
C ASP A 15 -3.45 -10.70 5.71
N LYS A 16 -3.75 -9.45 5.35
CA LYS A 16 -2.78 -8.56 4.69
C LYS A 16 -1.59 -8.26 5.58
N VAL A 17 -1.81 -7.99 6.85
CA VAL A 17 -0.73 -7.74 7.81
C VAL A 17 0.14 -8.99 7.96
N ASP A 18 -0.46 -10.16 8.04
CA ASP A 18 0.27 -11.43 8.10
C ASP A 18 1.11 -11.66 6.84
N GLN A 19 0.55 -11.40 5.66
CA GLN A 19 1.29 -11.46 4.41
C GLN A 19 2.45 -10.49 4.39
N PHE A 20 2.25 -9.29 4.92
CA PHE A 20 3.30 -8.29 5.01
C PHE A 20 4.47 -8.78 5.86
N HIS A 21 4.20 -9.37 7.01
CA HIS A 21 5.23 -10.00 7.84
C HIS A 21 5.99 -11.08 7.06
N HIS A 22 5.25 -11.91 6.33
CA HIS A 22 5.86 -12.96 5.53
C HIS A 22 6.81 -12.38 4.45
N TYR A 23 6.38 -11.34 3.74
CA TYR A 23 7.22 -10.68 2.75
C TYR A 23 8.48 -10.08 3.37
N MET A 24 8.36 -9.45 4.54
CA MET A 24 9.52 -8.86 5.21
C MET A 24 10.57 -9.92 5.57
N VAL A 25 10.13 -11.08 6.05
CA VAL A 25 11.04 -12.20 6.36
C VAL A 25 11.69 -12.73 5.09
N CYS A 26 10.91 -12.90 4.01
CA CYS A 26 11.41 -13.40 2.73
C CYS A 26 12.42 -12.44 2.12
N TYR A 27 12.14 -11.13 2.14
CA TYR A 27 13.04 -10.12 1.59
C TYR A 27 14.37 -10.07 2.32
N LYS A 28 14.36 -10.26 3.63
CA LYS A 28 15.56 -10.25 4.46
C LYS A 28 16.51 -11.39 4.11
N ASN A 29 15.96 -12.55 3.73
CA ASN A 29 16.70 -13.78 3.49
C ASN A 29 16.88 -14.13 2.01
N ALA A 30 16.26 -13.37 1.11
CA ALA A 30 16.27 -13.66 -0.32
C ALA A 30 17.55 -13.17 -0.99
N ASP A 31 18.01 -13.90 -2.00
CA ASP A 31 19.02 -13.39 -2.93
C ASP A 31 18.36 -12.38 -3.90
N GLN A 32 19.17 -11.75 -4.76
CA GLN A 32 18.69 -10.71 -5.66
C GLN A 32 17.65 -11.23 -6.67
N ASN A 33 17.81 -12.46 -7.16
CA ASN A 33 16.87 -13.04 -8.12
C ASN A 33 15.53 -13.37 -7.45
N GLU A 34 15.57 -13.96 -6.28
CA GLU A 34 14.39 -14.25 -5.48
C GLU A 34 13.66 -12.97 -5.12
N LEU A 35 14.40 -11.95 -4.70
CA LEU A 35 13.84 -10.64 -4.36
C LEU A 35 13.11 -10.02 -5.55
N LYS A 36 13.72 -10.08 -6.73
CA LYS A 36 13.11 -9.56 -7.96
C LYS A 36 11.80 -10.28 -8.29
N GLU A 37 11.79 -11.61 -8.21
CA GLU A 37 10.58 -12.39 -8.46
C GLU A 37 9.46 -12.07 -7.47
N GLN A 38 9.82 -11.91 -6.20
CA GLN A 38 8.86 -11.56 -5.15
C GLN A 38 8.28 -10.16 -5.38
N LEU A 39 9.11 -9.20 -5.76
CA LEU A 39 8.67 -7.84 -6.06
C LEU A 39 7.78 -7.80 -7.29
N ASP A 40 8.09 -8.57 -8.33
CA ASP A 40 7.24 -8.66 -9.52
C ASP A 40 5.87 -9.27 -9.18
N SER A 41 5.85 -10.30 -8.34
CA SER A 41 4.61 -10.89 -7.84
C SER A 41 3.78 -9.91 -7.03
N LEU A 42 4.43 -9.17 -6.14
CA LEU A 42 3.75 -8.16 -5.32
C LEU A 42 3.17 -7.05 -6.20
N ASN A 43 3.91 -6.58 -7.19
CA ASN A 43 3.42 -5.58 -8.13
C ASN A 43 2.17 -6.05 -8.88
N ARG A 44 2.13 -7.32 -9.30
CA ARG A 44 0.94 -7.88 -9.95
C ARG A 44 -0.26 -7.89 -9.00
N VAL A 45 -0.06 -8.31 -7.76
CA VAL A 45 -1.13 -8.32 -6.75
C VAL A 45 -1.66 -6.91 -6.51
N ILE A 46 -0.77 -5.93 -6.37
CA ILE A 46 -1.16 -4.53 -6.17
C ILE A 46 -2.00 -4.03 -7.35
N LEU A 47 -1.58 -4.32 -8.58
CA LEU A 47 -2.32 -3.89 -9.77
C LEU A 47 -3.70 -4.56 -9.85
N GLU A 48 -3.79 -5.85 -9.55
CA GLU A 48 -5.08 -6.55 -9.54
C GLU A 48 -6.02 -6.00 -8.49
N GLU A 49 -5.54 -5.78 -7.28
CA GLU A 49 -6.33 -5.23 -6.19
C GLU A 49 -6.80 -3.80 -6.49
N ASP A 50 -5.91 -3.00 -7.08
CA ASP A 50 -6.24 -1.64 -7.52
C ASP A 50 -7.36 -1.64 -8.56
N GLN A 51 -7.26 -2.49 -9.58
CA GLN A 51 -8.28 -2.62 -10.60
C GLN A 51 -9.61 -3.08 -10.02
N GLN A 52 -9.60 -4.07 -9.13
CA GLN A 52 -10.80 -4.59 -8.49
C GLN A 52 -11.50 -3.51 -7.66
N LEU A 53 -10.73 -2.76 -6.89
CA LEU A 53 -11.26 -1.67 -6.07
C LEU A 53 -11.85 -0.55 -6.95
N LYS A 54 -11.14 -0.15 -8.00
CA LYS A 54 -11.61 0.87 -8.93
C LYS A 54 -12.90 0.43 -9.63
N GLN A 55 -12.98 -0.82 -10.07
CA GLN A 55 -14.20 -1.34 -10.69
C GLN A 55 -15.37 -1.34 -9.70
N LYS A 56 -15.13 -1.79 -8.49
CA LYS A 56 -16.16 -1.81 -7.44
C LYS A 56 -16.69 -0.40 -7.16
N LEU A 57 -15.81 0.58 -7.06
CA LEU A 57 -16.20 1.97 -6.81
C LEU A 57 -16.87 2.61 -8.02
N HIS A 58 -16.36 2.34 -9.22
CA HIS A 58 -16.90 2.90 -10.47
C HIS A 58 -18.31 2.40 -10.78
N TYR A 59 -18.57 1.10 -10.58
CA TYR A 59 -19.87 0.50 -10.88
C TYR A 59 -20.88 0.65 -9.75
N SER A 60 -20.49 1.21 -8.63
CA SER A 60 -21.44 1.53 -7.56
C SER A 60 -22.31 2.72 -7.96
N LYS A 61 -23.60 2.59 -7.70
CA LYS A 61 -24.56 3.70 -7.90
C LYS A 61 -24.60 4.65 -6.71
N SER A 62 -23.85 4.37 -5.67
CA SER A 62 -23.79 5.18 -4.47
C SER A 62 -22.94 6.42 -4.70
N GLU A 63 -23.46 7.58 -4.34
CA GLU A 63 -22.70 8.83 -4.34
C GLU A 63 -21.51 8.75 -3.37
N VAL A 64 -21.70 8.07 -2.24
CA VAL A 64 -20.63 7.85 -1.26
C VAL A 64 -19.49 7.06 -1.89
N ALA A 65 -19.78 5.98 -2.59
CA ALA A 65 -18.77 5.18 -3.27
C ALA A 65 -18.04 5.99 -4.34
N PHE A 66 -18.74 6.84 -5.07
CA PHE A 66 -18.12 7.73 -6.06
C PHE A 66 -17.11 8.67 -5.41
N ARG A 67 -17.48 9.31 -4.29
CA ARG A 67 -16.60 10.21 -3.56
C ARG A 67 -15.39 9.50 -2.97
N ILE A 68 -15.58 8.28 -2.45
CA ILE A 68 -14.50 7.43 -1.97
C ILE A 68 -13.55 7.12 -3.11
N GLY A 69 -14.09 6.80 -4.29
CA GLY A 69 -13.27 6.52 -5.48
C GLY A 69 -12.40 7.70 -5.88
N MET A 70 -12.96 8.91 -5.86
CA MET A 70 -12.19 10.13 -6.15
C MET A 70 -11.08 10.34 -5.13
N ALA A 71 -11.36 10.15 -3.85
CA ALA A 71 -10.38 10.28 -2.78
C ALA A 71 -9.27 9.23 -2.92
N TYR A 72 -9.61 8.01 -3.27
CA TYR A 72 -8.64 6.94 -3.51
C TYR A 72 -7.69 7.30 -4.65
N GLU A 73 -8.19 7.82 -5.76
CA GLU A 73 -7.36 8.25 -6.89
C GLU A 73 -6.40 9.37 -6.49
N GLU A 74 -6.86 10.32 -5.69
CA GLU A 74 -5.99 11.38 -5.18
C GLU A 74 -4.86 10.83 -4.31
N VAL A 75 -5.18 9.89 -3.42
CA VAL A 75 -4.17 9.23 -2.57
C VAL A 75 -3.15 8.48 -3.43
N GLU A 76 -3.60 7.75 -4.45
CA GLU A 76 -2.72 7.05 -5.37
C GLU A 76 -1.76 8.01 -6.08
N ASN A 77 -2.26 9.15 -6.55
CA ASN A 77 -1.45 10.14 -7.21
C ASN A 77 -0.40 10.74 -6.28
N ILE A 78 -0.78 11.03 -5.04
CA ILE A 78 0.15 11.53 -4.02
C ILE A 78 1.26 10.51 -3.77
N ILE A 79 0.92 9.24 -3.59
CA ILE A 79 1.90 8.18 -3.36
C ILE A 79 2.84 8.04 -4.56
N ARG A 80 2.29 8.08 -5.78
CA ARG A 80 3.07 7.98 -7.00
C ARG A 80 4.07 9.14 -7.13
N ASP A 81 3.62 10.36 -6.84
CA ASP A 81 4.46 11.55 -6.89
C ASP A 81 5.55 11.50 -5.83
N LEU A 82 5.21 11.05 -4.63
CA LEU A 82 6.18 10.89 -3.55
C LEU A 82 7.27 9.86 -3.93
N LYS A 83 6.87 8.74 -4.53
CA LYS A 83 7.82 7.73 -5.01
C LYS A 83 8.77 8.29 -6.07
N LYS A 84 8.25 9.12 -6.99
CA LYS A 84 9.06 9.79 -8.00
C LYS A 84 10.06 10.74 -7.36
N ASP A 85 9.63 11.51 -6.36
CA ASP A 85 10.49 12.45 -5.65
C ASP A 85 11.61 11.71 -4.91
N LEU A 86 11.27 10.63 -4.22
CA LEU A 86 12.25 9.80 -3.53
C LEU A 86 13.25 9.18 -4.51
N LYS A 87 12.79 8.73 -5.66
CA LYS A 87 13.66 8.17 -6.70
C LYS A 87 14.64 9.22 -7.23
N ARG A 88 14.19 10.45 -7.45
CA ARG A 88 15.05 11.56 -7.89
C ARG A 88 16.10 11.88 -6.83
N MET A 89 15.71 11.90 -5.57
CA MET A 89 16.65 12.13 -4.45
C MET A 89 17.66 11.00 -4.37
N SER A 90 17.23 9.78 -4.61
CA SER A 90 18.05 8.58 -4.65
C SER A 90 19.10 8.64 -5.76
N GLU A 91 18.70 9.05 -6.97
CA GLU A 91 19.58 9.20 -8.12
C GLU A 91 20.61 10.31 -7.92
N ALA A 92 20.27 11.34 -7.16
CA ALA A 92 21.19 12.41 -6.80
C ALA A 92 22.22 12.00 -5.74
N SER A 93 21.96 10.90 -5.05
CA SER A 93 22.85 10.34 -4.01
C SER A 93 23.53 9.08 -4.56
N SER A 94 24.82 8.97 -4.37
CA SER A 94 25.59 7.81 -4.81
C SER A 94 25.67 6.69 -3.79
N LEU A 95 24.91 6.77 -2.68
CA LEU A 95 24.98 5.84 -1.57
C LEU A 95 23.73 4.95 -1.52
N ASP A 96 23.92 3.64 -1.72
CA ASP A 96 22.86 2.64 -1.63
C ASP A 96 22.19 2.59 -0.25
N GLU A 97 22.96 2.81 0.81
CA GLU A 97 22.47 2.86 2.18
C GLU A 97 21.42 3.96 2.37
N PHE A 98 21.63 5.10 1.74
CA PHE A 98 20.69 6.22 1.80
C PHE A 98 19.35 5.85 1.17
N ASP A 99 19.37 5.09 0.07
CA ASP A 99 18.16 4.61 -0.60
C ASP A 99 17.37 3.64 0.28
N ALA A 100 18.08 2.72 0.94
CA ALA A 100 17.46 1.77 1.86
C ALA A 100 16.82 2.47 3.05
N GLU A 101 17.47 3.47 3.61
CA GLU A 101 16.92 4.26 4.72
C GLU A 101 15.66 5.02 4.31
N LYS A 102 15.66 5.63 3.13
CA LYS A 102 14.49 6.35 2.60
C LYS A 102 13.32 5.41 2.36
N ALA A 103 13.59 4.24 1.77
CA ALA A 103 12.55 3.25 1.52
C ALA A 103 11.94 2.75 2.84
N ALA A 104 12.77 2.49 3.84
CA ALA A 104 12.31 2.07 5.15
C ALA A 104 11.47 3.15 5.83
N LEU A 105 11.91 4.41 5.75
CA LEU A 105 11.19 5.53 6.32
C LEU A 105 9.82 5.72 5.65
N LEU A 106 9.76 5.62 4.33
CA LEU A 106 8.49 5.69 3.60
C LEU A 106 7.55 4.57 4.05
N ALA A 107 8.05 3.34 4.15
CA ALA A 107 7.25 2.20 4.57
C ALA A 107 6.69 2.40 5.98
N GLU A 108 7.50 2.90 6.92
CA GLU A 108 7.07 3.17 8.29
C GLU A 108 5.95 4.21 8.34
N TYR A 109 6.10 5.32 7.61
CA TYR A 109 5.07 6.35 7.56
C TYR A 109 3.79 5.87 6.88
N MET A 110 3.89 5.05 5.85
CA MET A 110 2.70 4.47 5.22
C MET A 110 1.96 3.54 6.16
N MET A 111 2.67 2.79 6.99
CA MET A 111 2.04 1.98 8.04
C MET A 111 1.37 2.85 9.10
N ASP A 112 1.99 3.95 9.49
CA ASP A 112 1.39 4.92 10.40
C ASP A 112 0.10 5.49 9.83
N PHE A 113 0.08 5.83 8.54
CA PHE A 113 -1.13 6.30 7.87
C PHE A 113 -2.22 5.23 7.84
N ALA A 114 -1.84 3.97 7.63
CA ALA A 114 -2.80 2.87 7.64
C ALA A 114 -3.44 2.70 9.02
N MET A 115 -2.65 2.78 10.07
CA MET A 115 -3.15 2.74 11.45
C MET A 115 -4.09 3.89 11.75
N GLN A 116 -3.73 5.11 11.35
CA GLN A 116 -4.55 6.29 11.54
C GLN A 116 -5.87 6.18 10.76
N THR A 117 -5.83 5.70 9.54
CA THR A 117 -7.02 5.48 8.71
C THR A 117 -7.93 4.43 9.35
N SER A 118 -7.35 3.38 9.91
CA SER A 118 -8.12 2.34 10.64
C SER A 118 -8.81 2.93 11.87
N ASP A 119 -8.14 3.81 12.59
CA ASP A 119 -8.74 4.51 13.74
C ASP A 119 -9.95 5.35 13.31
N TYR A 120 -9.85 6.05 12.19
CA TYR A 120 -10.99 6.80 11.64
C TYR A 120 -12.15 5.89 11.26
N ALA A 121 -11.87 4.69 10.76
CA ALA A 121 -12.91 3.73 10.44
C ALA A 121 -13.67 3.26 11.69
N LEU A 122 -13.01 3.26 12.85
CA LEU A 122 -13.62 2.87 14.13
C LEU A 122 -14.36 4.02 14.81
N LEU A 123 -14.17 5.22 14.36
CA LEU A 123 -14.83 6.40 14.93
C LEU A 123 -16.29 6.47 14.47
#